data_138f640fd393835909cc7d26878fca15
#
_entry.id   138f640fd393835909cc7d26878fca15
#
_cell.length_a   1.000
_cell.length_b   1.000
_cell.length_c   1.000
_cell.angle_alpha   90.00
_cell.angle_beta   90.00
_cell.angle_gamma   90.00
#
_symmetry.space_group_name_H-M   'P 1'
#
loop_
_entity.id
_entity.type
_entity.pdbx_description
1 polymer ?
#
loop_
_entity_poly.entity_id
_entity_poly.type
_entity_poly.pdbx_seq_one_letter_code
_entity_poly.pdbx_strand_id
1 'polypeptide(L)'
;MVVTKKLLVDMLLKYINRTIDLPSLIDWAEEMIREAEFEEEDFEIIRDILARIGLADVREFGLTWDDCYDYLHRLGYDVKIELLEAK
;
A
#
# COMPACT_ATOMS: atom_id res chain seq x y z
N MET A 1 -4.86 -17.14 -1.97
CA MET A 1 -5.35 -15.75 -2.07
C MET A 1 -4.58 -15.03 -3.18
N VAL A 2 -5.28 -14.24 -3.97
CA VAL A 2 -4.64 -13.47 -5.04
C VAL A 2 -4.64 -12.00 -4.65
N VAL A 3 -3.48 -11.36 -4.70
CA VAL A 3 -3.39 -9.91 -4.49
C VAL A 3 -3.68 -9.21 -5.81
N THR A 4 -4.76 -8.45 -5.82
CA THR A 4 -5.14 -7.64 -6.96
C THR A 4 -4.70 -6.19 -6.74
N LYS A 5 -4.67 -5.43 -7.82
CA LYS A 5 -4.45 -4.00 -7.76
C LYS A 5 -5.43 -3.31 -6.81
N LYS A 6 -6.70 -3.68 -6.89
CA LYS A 6 -7.74 -3.12 -6.02
C LYS A 6 -7.50 -3.41 -4.54
N LEU A 7 -7.09 -4.62 -4.20
CA LEU A 7 -6.80 -4.98 -2.81
C LEU A 7 -5.65 -4.13 -2.26
N LEU A 8 -4.60 -3.95 -3.05
CA LEU A 8 -3.47 -3.11 -2.65
C LEU A 8 -3.90 -1.65 -2.46
N VAL A 9 -4.71 -1.12 -3.35
CA VAL A 9 -5.27 0.23 -3.23
C VAL A 9 -6.08 0.36 -1.94
N ASP A 10 -6.95 -0.61 -1.65
CA ASP A 10 -7.76 -0.60 -0.44
C ASP A 10 -6.91 -0.58 0.82
N MET A 11 -5.83 -1.35 0.87
CA MET A 11 -4.93 -1.38 2.02
C MET A 11 -4.16 -0.07 2.19
N LEU A 12 -3.69 0.52 1.10
CA LEU A 12 -3.05 1.84 1.14
C LEU A 12 -4.01 2.92 1.64
N LEU A 13 -5.27 2.88 1.20
CA LEU A 13 -6.29 3.82 1.67
C LEU A 13 -6.58 3.66 3.16
N LYS A 14 -6.63 2.43 3.66
CA LYS A 14 -6.80 2.17 5.09
C LYS A 14 -5.68 2.79 5.90
N TYR A 15 -4.45 2.69 5.41
CA TYR A 15 -3.31 3.30 6.08
C TYR A 15 -3.39 4.83 6.04
N ILE A 16 -3.67 5.41 4.87
CA ILE A 16 -3.79 6.87 4.70
C ILE A 16 -4.91 7.43 5.59
N ASN A 17 -6.03 6.72 5.69
CA ASN A 17 -7.17 7.12 6.51
C ASN A 17 -7.04 6.72 7.98
N ARG A 18 -5.89 6.19 8.38
CA ARG A 18 -5.59 5.77 9.76
C ARG A 18 -6.51 4.68 10.30
N THR A 19 -7.09 3.88 9.40
CA THR A 19 -7.88 2.71 9.79
C THR A 19 -6.97 1.60 10.27
N ILE A 20 -5.77 1.50 9.69
CA ILE A 20 -4.70 0.60 10.15
C ILE A 20 -3.44 1.41 10.36
N ASP A 21 -2.57 0.92 11.24
CA ASP A 21 -1.27 1.55 11.49
C ASP A 21 -0.18 0.99 10.56
N LEU A 22 0.99 1.60 10.60
CA LEU A 22 2.10 1.17 9.74
C LEU A 22 2.55 -0.27 10.03
N PRO A 23 2.74 -0.69 11.30
CA PRO A 23 3.10 -2.08 11.56
C PRO A 23 2.11 -3.10 10.97
N SER A 24 0.82 -2.80 11.02
CA SER A 24 -0.21 -3.69 10.46
C SER A 24 -0.10 -3.77 8.93
N LEU A 25 0.15 -2.64 8.29
CA LEU A 25 0.35 -2.62 6.84
C LEU A 25 1.59 -3.39 6.43
N ILE A 26 2.70 -3.23 7.17
CA ILE A 26 3.95 -3.94 6.92
C ILE A 26 3.75 -5.44 7.06
N ASP A 27 3.12 -5.87 8.16
CA ASP A 27 2.86 -7.30 8.40
C ASP A 27 2.03 -7.90 7.28
N TRP A 28 0.99 -7.19 6.85
CA TRP A 28 0.16 -7.63 5.73
C TRP A 28 0.99 -7.77 4.44
N ALA A 29 1.82 -6.76 4.13
CA ALA A 29 2.65 -6.79 2.91
C ALA A 29 3.63 -7.95 2.92
N GLU A 30 4.28 -8.21 4.05
CA GLU A 30 5.21 -9.33 4.20
C GLU A 30 4.51 -10.67 4.03
N GLU A 31 3.31 -10.81 4.60
CA GLU A 31 2.51 -12.02 4.47
C GLU A 31 2.12 -12.26 3.00
N MET A 32 1.70 -11.22 2.30
CA MET A 32 1.31 -11.32 0.90
C MET A 32 2.49 -11.70 0.00
N ILE A 33 3.67 -11.16 0.27
CA ILE A 33 4.88 -11.51 -0.50
C ILE A 33 5.20 -12.99 -0.34
N ARG A 34 5.04 -13.55 0.86
CA ARG A 34 5.39 -14.94 1.15
C ARG A 34 4.36 -15.95 0.66
N GLU A 35 3.08 -15.60 0.74
CA GLU A 35 2.02 -16.61 0.65
C GLU A 35 1.01 -16.38 -0.47
N ALA A 36 0.87 -15.16 -0.97
CA ALA A 36 -0.14 -14.83 -1.95
C ALA A 36 0.37 -14.99 -3.38
N GLU A 37 -0.58 -15.23 -4.28
CA GLU A 37 -0.33 -15.10 -5.71
C GLU A 37 -0.67 -13.67 -6.11
N PHE A 38 -0.04 -13.18 -7.17
CA PHE A 38 -0.28 -11.82 -7.65
C PHE A 38 -1.03 -11.86 -8.99
N GLU A 39 -1.85 -10.85 -9.20
CA GLU A 39 -2.52 -10.63 -10.47
C GLU A 39 -1.49 -10.47 -11.58
N GLU A 40 -1.63 -11.26 -12.67
CA GLU A 40 -0.61 -11.30 -13.72
C GLU A 40 -0.42 -9.96 -14.44
N GLU A 41 -1.50 -9.27 -14.70
CA GLU A 41 -1.48 -8.03 -15.49
C GLU A 41 -0.59 -6.95 -14.86
N ASP A 42 -0.62 -6.83 -13.55
CA ASP A 42 0.13 -5.80 -12.82
C ASP A 42 1.15 -6.39 -11.85
N PHE A 43 1.62 -7.59 -12.14
CA PHE A 43 2.49 -8.36 -11.25
C PHE A 43 3.70 -7.59 -10.75
N GLU A 44 4.44 -6.96 -11.66
CA GLU A 44 5.69 -6.26 -11.29
C GLU A 44 5.42 -5.05 -10.41
N ILE A 45 4.37 -4.30 -10.73
CA ILE A 45 3.99 -3.09 -9.96
C ILE A 45 3.54 -3.50 -8.55
N ILE A 46 2.67 -4.50 -8.46
CA ILE A 46 2.16 -4.98 -7.17
C ILE A 46 3.30 -5.49 -6.31
N ARG A 47 4.16 -6.33 -6.87
CA ARG A 47 5.29 -6.89 -6.14
C ARG A 47 6.26 -5.82 -5.67
N ASP A 48 6.59 -4.86 -6.51
CA ASP A 48 7.50 -3.77 -6.17
C ASP A 48 6.95 -2.92 -5.01
N ILE A 49 5.67 -2.57 -5.07
CA ILE A 49 5.04 -1.77 -4.02
C ILE A 49 4.99 -2.55 -2.70
N LEU A 50 4.62 -3.82 -2.73
CA LEU A 50 4.60 -4.66 -1.53
C LEU A 50 6.00 -4.79 -0.90
N ALA A 51 7.02 -4.95 -1.74
CA ALA A 51 8.39 -5.04 -1.25
C ALA A 51 8.84 -3.74 -0.57
N ARG A 52 8.46 -2.60 -1.13
CA ARG A 52 8.79 -1.29 -0.54
C ARG A 52 8.04 -1.06 0.77
N ILE A 53 6.77 -1.47 0.84
CA ILE A 53 6.01 -1.40 2.09
C ILE A 53 6.66 -2.28 3.16
N GLY A 54 7.08 -3.47 2.80
CA GLY A 54 7.75 -4.40 3.72
C GLY A 54 9.06 -3.85 4.30
N LEU A 55 9.72 -2.94 3.59
CA LEU A 55 10.94 -2.27 4.06
C LEU A 55 10.66 -1.01 4.87
N ALA A 56 9.42 -0.59 4.99
CA ALA A 56 9.07 0.68 5.65
C ALA A 56 9.29 0.66 7.18
N ASP A 57 9.51 -0.52 7.77
CA ASP A 57 9.87 -0.65 9.19
C ASP A 57 11.34 -0.26 9.44
N VAL A 58 12.15 -0.21 8.39
CA VAL A 58 13.53 0.24 8.51
C VAL A 58 13.52 1.76 8.54
N ARG A 59 14.12 2.33 9.57
CA ARG A 59 14.08 3.77 9.85
C ARG A 59 14.40 4.66 8.65
N GLU A 60 15.31 4.21 7.80
CA GLU A 60 15.75 4.96 6.62
C GLU A 60 14.77 4.84 5.44
N PHE A 61 13.86 3.90 5.48
CA PHE A 61 12.93 3.58 4.39
C PHE A 61 11.47 3.78 4.78
N GLY A 62 11.18 4.56 5.81
CA GLY A 62 9.81 4.78 6.26
C GLY A 62 8.84 5.10 5.12
N LEU A 63 7.55 4.93 5.37
CA LEU A 63 6.51 5.18 4.38
C LEU A 63 5.94 6.58 4.57
N THR A 64 6.20 7.46 3.60
CA THR A 64 5.71 8.84 3.61
C THR A 64 4.39 8.96 2.84
N TRP A 65 3.72 10.11 2.97
CA TRP A 65 2.54 10.43 2.17
C TRP A 65 2.88 10.48 0.67
N ASP A 66 4.04 11.03 0.33
CA ASP A 66 4.50 11.08 -1.07
C ASP A 66 4.67 9.67 -1.62
N ASP A 67 5.21 8.75 -0.83
CA ASP A 67 5.33 7.35 -1.23
C ASP A 67 3.97 6.75 -1.53
N CYS A 68 2.98 6.98 -0.65
CA CYS A 68 1.63 6.47 -0.84
C CYS A 68 1.00 7.02 -2.11
N TYR A 69 1.18 8.32 -2.37
CA TYR A 69 0.64 8.96 -3.57
C TYR A 69 1.30 8.39 -4.82
N ASP A 70 2.61 8.16 -4.79
CA ASP A 70 3.33 7.56 -5.90
C ASP A 70 2.84 6.15 -6.19
N TYR A 71 2.66 5.34 -5.15
CA TYR A 71 2.16 3.97 -5.32
C TYR A 71 0.75 3.96 -5.91
N LEU A 72 -0.14 4.80 -5.41
CA LEU A 72 -1.50 4.89 -5.93
C LEU A 72 -1.51 5.37 -7.39
N HIS A 73 -0.64 6.33 -7.73
CA HIS A 73 -0.50 6.79 -9.10
C HIS A 73 -0.02 5.67 -10.03
N ARG A 74 0.96 4.91 -9.60
CA ARG A 74 1.47 3.76 -10.37
C ARG A 74 0.41 2.69 -10.56
N LEU A 75 -0.54 2.59 -9.65
CA LEU A 75 -1.67 1.66 -9.73
C LEU A 75 -2.81 2.22 -10.58
N GLY A 76 -2.66 3.42 -11.13
CA GLY A 76 -3.64 4.03 -12.02
C GLY A 76 -4.65 4.95 -11.36
N TYR A 77 -4.36 5.41 -10.13
CA TYR A 77 -5.27 6.26 -9.38
C TYR A 77 -4.64 7.61 -9.05
N ASP A 78 -5.40 8.67 -9.20
CA ASP A 78 -5.01 9.99 -8.71
C ASP A 78 -5.58 10.18 -7.32
N VAL A 79 -4.81 10.82 -6.44
CA VAL A 79 -5.23 11.07 -5.07
C VAL A 79 -5.73 12.51 -4.95
N LYS A 80 -6.95 12.65 -4.44
CA LYS A 80 -7.53 13.94 -4.14
C LYS A 80 -7.80 14.01 -2.64
N ILE A 81 -7.30 15.05 -2.00
CA ILE A 81 -7.51 15.26 -0.57
C ILE A 81 -8.77 16.10 -0.37
N GLU A 82 -9.69 15.62 0.44
CA GLU A 82 -10.88 16.35 0.84
C GLU A 82 -10.83 16.55 2.35
N LEU A 83 -11.18 17.76 2.78
CA LEU A 83 -11.24 18.07 4.21
C LEU A 83 -12.64 17.78 4.73
N LEU A 84 -12.69 17.04 5.82
CA LEU A 84 -13.93 16.75 6.52
C LEU A 84 -13.92 17.50 7.86
N GLU A 85 -15.05 18.06 8.24
CA GLU A 85 -15.17 18.70 9.55
C GLU A 85 -15.01 17.64 10.65
N ALA A 86 -14.10 17.89 11.59
CA ALA A 86 -13.96 17.06 12.76
C ALA A 86 -15.07 17.39 13.76
N LYS A 87 -15.67 16.36 14.35
CA LYS A 87 -16.71 16.53 15.37
C LYS A 87 -16.20 16.21 16.73
#